data_aab64bda04328ec0de9738a6e21262fb
#
_entry.id   aab64bda04328ec0de9738a6e21262fb
#
_cell.length_a   1.000
_cell.length_b   1.000
_cell.length_c   1.000
_cell.angle_alpha   90.00
_cell.angle_beta   90.00
_cell.angle_gamma   90.00
#
_symmetry.space_group_name_H-M   'P 1'
#
loop_
_entity.id
_entity.type
_entity.pdbx_description
1 polymer ?
#
loop_
_entity_poly.entity_id
_entity_poly.type
_entity_poly.pdbx_seq_one_letter_code
_entity_poly.pdbx_strand_id
1 'polypeptide(L)'
;MMVKYTKHAKKNVVIRLIPPVAGVLLLAFIFLLTTYMAKQTVSGVADETLLYVRQTCERYDNYVSDDKTKDLINLQEKAISIAMYEQYGVTIHKDILDAYVVDGNLTGVVVTDKAGNCVLSSGEDAQILFEKELKDDSVSQILEHPEKSYMERLQIGEKTYDFAVVARVGVTGLILCYHEVELRPMGVNEISLDTMLSGHQFKMDGMVVITNGEIVLNTNENHVQGQSVVGCPIDITDDTAWREGRITKLKYNGKRWYGRQMRYKQYSLYVVYPSSQVFATRTTILAFSTAIYIFFLLVLTFLRNRSAQNTMREMQKQFRIINAVGSIYKLNLLIHLDTGEWEAIKMPGEVGAVLQKQATAKVMLESYIQNFVGQAYRGAYQKFVNLSDLDERLKGESYITFVSENDFGICACSILTPQCWDAKGHVTSVVFAVRDVTADIQKMKQKQMGALA
;
A
#
# COMPACT_ATOMS: atom_id res chain seq x y z
N MET A 1 -1.75 42.52 25.37
CA MET A 1 -2.34 41.22 25.78
C MET A 1 -2.85 40.35 24.62
N MET A 2 -3.48 40.90 23.57
CA MET A 2 -3.99 40.16 22.38
C MET A 2 -2.94 39.33 21.59
N VAL A 3 -1.71 39.80 21.45
CA VAL A 3 -0.66 39.14 20.65
C VAL A 3 -0.14 37.84 21.29
N LYS A 4 -0.17 37.68 22.61
CA LYS A 4 0.19 36.44 23.31
C LYS A 4 -0.88 35.35 23.18
N TYR A 5 -2.15 35.73 23.13
CA TYR A 5 -3.28 34.78 23.01
C TYR A 5 -3.31 34.10 21.64
N THR A 6 -3.01 34.83 20.57
CA THR A 6 -2.96 34.27 19.21
C THR A 6 -1.81 33.27 18.99
N LYS A 7 -0.68 33.47 19.67
CA LYS A 7 0.49 32.56 19.59
C LYS A 7 0.23 31.22 20.31
N HIS A 8 -0.47 31.24 21.45
CA HIS A 8 -0.86 30.01 22.16
C HIS A 8 -1.97 29.23 21.45
N ALA A 9 -2.93 29.92 20.84
CA ALA A 9 -3.99 29.28 20.06
C ALA A 9 -3.42 28.57 18.82
N LYS A 10 -2.49 29.19 18.07
CA LYS A 10 -1.80 28.56 16.93
C LYS A 10 -0.96 27.33 17.35
N LYS A 11 -0.25 27.43 18.47
CA LYS A 11 0.57 26.29 18.99
C LYS A 11 -0.31 25.09 19.37
N ASN A 12 -1.48 25.33 19.95
CA ASN A 12 -2.43 24.26 20.30
C ASN A 12 -3.09 23.59 19.07
N VAL A 13 -3.32 24.33 17.99
CA VAL A 13 -3.85 23.79 16.72
C VAL A 13 -2.80 22.89 16.05
N VAL A 14 -1.55 23.31 16.00
CA VAL A 14 -0.45 22.53 15.42
C VAL A 14 -0.28 21.20 16.19
N ILE A 15 -0.25 21.22 17.51
CA ILE A 15 -0.12 20.02 18.35
C ILE A 15 -1.33 19.06 18.16
N ARG A 16 -2.51 19.59 17.82
CA ARG A 16 -3.69 18.75 17.54
C ARG A 16 -3.64 18.03 16.19
N LEU A 17 -2.93 18.59 15.20
CA LEU A 17 -2.81 18.06 13.85
C LEU A 17 -1.68 17.02 13.71
N ILE A 18 -0.70 17.01 14.62
CA ILE A 18 0.44 16.07 14.54
C ILE A 18 0.02 14.59 14.53
N PRO A 19 -0.84 14.08 15.44
CA PRO A 19 -1.22 12.67 15.41
C PRO A 19 -1.92 12.24 14.11
N PRO A 20 -2.97 12.96 13.61
CA PRO A 20 -3.61 12.56 12.36
C PRO A 20 -2.66 12.60 11.15
N VAL A 21 -1.78 13.60 11.04
CA VAL A 21 -0.80 13.67 9.95
C VAL A 21 0.21 12.53 10.03
N ALA A 22 0.76 12.25 11.22
CA ALA A 22 1.70 11.15 11.43
C ALA A 22 1.07 9.80 11.09
N GLY A 23 -0.20 9.59 11.45
CA GLY A 23 -0.91 8.36 11.11
C GLY A 23 -1.14 8.18 9.62
N VAL A 24 -1.51 9.23 8.89
CA VAL A 24 -1.64 9.16 7.43
C VAL A 24 -0.30 8.84 6.78
N LEU A 25 0.79 9.43 7.23
CA LEU A 25 2.13 9.13 6.72
C LEU A 25 2.54 7.69 7.01
N LEU A 26 2.23 7.18 8.21
CA LEU A 26 2.48 5.78 8.58
C LEU A 26 1.69 4.81 7.70
N LEU A 27 0.40 5.06 7.49
CA LEU A 27 -0.44 4.23 6.62
C LEU A 27 0.03 4.27 5.16
N ALA A 28 0.46 5.43 4.67
CA ALA A 28 1.06 5.56 3.33
C ALA A 28 2.37 4.76 3.22
N PHE A 29 3.21 4.80 4.23
CA PHE A 29 4.44 3.99 4.29
C PHE A 29 4.14 2.49 4.30
N ILE A 30 3.20 2.03 5.12
CA ILE A 30 2.74 0.63 5.15
C ILE A 30 2.21 0.21 3.79
N PHE A 31 1.41 1.06 3.12
CA PHE A 31 0.90 0.80 1.77
C PHE A 31 2.03 0.62 0.74
N LEU A 32 3.02 1.49 0.74
CA LEU A 32 4.16 1.40 -0.18
C LEU A 32 5.00 0.15 0.08
N LEU A 33 5.31 -0.11 1.35
CA LEU A 33 6.10 -1.28 1.76
C LEU A 33 5.41 -2.60 1.40
N THR A 34 4.13 -2.74 1.75
CA THR A 34 3.38 -3.96 1.45
C THR A 34 3.14 -4.15 -0.05
N THR A 35 3.01 -3.05 -0.81
CA THR A 35 2.94 -3.10 -2.28
C THR A 35 4.25 -3.57 -2.89
N TYR A 36 5.38 -3.11 -2.37
CA TYR A 36 6.70 -3.54 -2.81
C TYR A 36 6.93 -5.04 -2.51
N MET A 37 6.65 -5.47 -1.29
CA MET A 37 6.76 -6.88 -0.89
C MET A 37 5.86 -7.80 -1.73
N ALA A 38 4.59 -7.40 -1.95
CA ALA A 38 3.67 -8.17 -2.78
C ALA A 38 4.19 -8.36 -4.21
N LYS A 39 4.78 -7.32 -4.81
CA LYS A 39 5.39 -7.42 -6.13
C LYS A 39 6.61 -8.33 -6.13
N GLN A 40 7.45 -8.29 -5.12
CA GLN A 40 8.60 -9.20 -5.01
C GLN A 40 8.15 -10.67 -4.88
N THR A 41 7.16 -10.94 -4.03
CA THR A 41 6.62 -12.28 -3.85
C THR A 41 6.06 -12.82 -5.17
N VAL A 42 5.24 -12.02 -5.88
CA VAL A 42 4.69 -12.41 -7.19
C VAL A 42 5.79 -12.62 -8.22
N SER A 43 6.85 -11.78 -8.20
CA SER A 43 8.01 -11.99 -9.07
C SER A 43 8.64 -13.35 -8.84
N GLY A 44 8.91 -13.72 -7.59
CA GLY A 44 9.51 -15.02 -7.26
C GLY A 44 8.64 -16.21 -7.66
N VAL A 45 7.32 -16.13 -7.37
CA VAL A 45 6.36 -17.18 -7.77
C VAL A 45 6.23 -17.28 -9.30
N ALA A 46 6.20 -16.13 -9.99
CA ALA A 46 6.14 -16.12 -11.45
C ALA A 46 7.41 -16.72 -12.08
N ASP A 47 8.59 -16.41 -11.53
CA ASP A 47 9.86 -16.96 -12.03
C ASP A 47 9.93 -18.48 -11.82
N GLU A 48 9.52 -18.95 -10.66
CA GLU A 48 9.45 -20.39 -10.37
C GLU A 48 8.50 -21.12 -11.33
N THR A 49 7.32 -20.53 -11.54
CA THR A 49 6.33 -21.05 -12.50
C THR A 49 6.85 -21.04 -13.93
N LEU A 50 7.46 -19.94 -14.38
CA LEU A 50 8.05 -19.83 -15.72
C LEU A 50 9.17 -20.83 -15.93
N LEU A 51 10.00 -21.05 -14.92
CA LEU A 51 11.08 -22.04 -14.99
C LEU A 51 10.51 -23.46 -15.15
N TYR A 52 9.46 -23.80 -14.41
CA TYR A 52 8.78 -25.08 -14.54
C TYR A 52 8.16 -25.26 -15.93
N VAL A 53 7.43 -24.24 -16.42
CA VAL A 53 6.82 -24.27 -17.76
C VAL A 53 7.90 -24.40 -18.84
N ARG A 54 9.01 -23.68 -18.72
CA ARG A 54 10.17 -23.82 -19.63
C ARG A 54 10.70 -25.24 -19.64
N GLN A 55 10.93 -25.85 -18.46
CA GLN A 55 11.41 -27.23 -18.38
C GLN A 55 10.40 -28.23 -18.98
N THR A 56 9.12 -27.93 -18.86
CA THR A 56 8.07 -28.74 -19.49
C THR A 56 8.08 -28.61 -21.00
N CYS A 57 8.26 -27.40 -21.54
CA CYS A 57 8.45 -27.21 -22.99
C CYS A 57 9.73 -27.92 -23.49
N GLU A 58 10.82 -27.87 -22.71
CA GLU A 58 12.06 -28.57 -23.06
C GLU A 58 11.87 -30.09 -23.11
N ARG A 59 11.17 -30.68 -22.15
CA ARG A 59 10.85 -32.13 -22.16
C ARG A 59 9.95 -32.49 -23.33
N TYR A 60 8.98 -31.65 -23.64
CA TYR A 60 8.10 -31.84 -24.79
C TYR A 60 8.89 -31.79 -26.11
N ASP A 61 9.75 -30.79 -26.31
CA ASP A 61 10.62 -30.68 -27.48
C ASP A 61 11.53 -31.92 -27.64
N ASN A 62 12.11 -32.39 -26.54
CA ASN A 62 12.95 -33.59 -26.56
C ASN A 62 12.13 -34.83 -26.94
N TYR A 63 10.91 -34.99 -26.38
CA TYR A 63 10.03 -36.07 -26.73
C TYR A 63 9.67 -36.07 -28.22
N VAL A 64 9.29 -34.92 -28.75
CA VAL A 64 8.98 -34.76 -30.19
C VAL A 64 10.20 -35.04 -31.06
N SER A 65 11.40 -34.60 -30.63
CA SER A 65 12.65 -34.88 -31.33
C SER A 65 13.01 -36.38 -31.32
N ASP A 66 12.83 -37.02 -30.16
CA ASP A 66 13.07 -38.46 -30.00
C ASP A 66 12.10 -39.29 -30.83
N ASP A 67 10.83 -38.91 -30.88
CA ASP A 67 9.78 -39.55 -31.67
C ASP A 67 10.11 -39.42 -33.19
N LYS A 68 10.43 -38.19 -33.64
CA LYS A 68 10.94 -37.97 -35.01
C LYS A 68 12.14 -38.84 -35.34
N THR A 69 13.10 -38.98 -34.43
CA THR A 69 14.33 -39.76 -34.65
C THR A 69 13.99 -41.24 -34.76
N LYS A 70 13.06 -41.76 -33.94
CA LYS A 70 12.58 -43.14 -34.03
C LYS A 70 11.91 -43.43 -35.36
N ASP A 71 11.02 -42.52 -35.83
CA ASP A 71 10.33 -42.68 -37.10
C ASP A 71 11.34 -42.76 -38.26
N LEU A 72 12.34 -41.86 -38.30
CA LEU A 72 13.38 -41.83 -39.30
C LEU A 72 14.24 -43.12 -39.27
N ILE A 73 14.66 -43.60 -38.10
CA ILE A 73 15.42 -44.85 -37.95
C ILE A 73 14.57 -46.04 -38.42
N ASN A 74 13.31 -46.09 -38.04
CA ASN A 74 12.40 -47.16 -38.46
C ASN A 74 12.21 -47.20 -39.98
N LEU A 75 12.14 -46.00 -40.60
CA LEU A 75 12.06 -45.84 -42.05
C LEU A 75 13.38 -46.27 -42.74
N GLN A 76 14.53 -45.96 -42.15
CA GLN A 76 15.84 -46.40 -42.61
C GLN A 76 15.95 -47.94 -42.61
N GLU A 77 15.51 -48.57 -41.48
CA GLU A 77 15.51 -50.05 -41.36
C GLU A 77 14.67 -50.69 -42.45
N LYS A 78 13.52 -50.11 -42.79
CA LYS A 78 12.66 -50.57 -43.91
C LYS A 78 13.36 -50.44 -45.25
N ALA A 79 14.05 -49.29 -45.51
CA ALA A 79 14.81 -49.10 -46.73
C ALA A 79 15.97 -50.13 -46.86
N ILE A 80 16.70 -50.40 -45.75
CA ILE A 80 17.75 -51.42 -45.71
C ILE A 80 17.16 -52.82 -45.97
N SER A 81 15.99 -53.11 -45.42
CA SER A 81 15.33 -54.40 -45.63
C SER A 81 15.00 -54.63 -47.11
N ILE A 82 14.55 -53.62 -47.85
CA ILE A 82 14.30 -53.73 -49.29
C ILE A 82 15.64 -53.94 -50.03
N ALA A 83 16.70 -53.24 -49.65
CA ALA A 83 18.02 -53.40 -50.26
C ALA A 83 18.58 -54.82 -50.10
N MET A 84 18.29 -55.46 -48.96
CA MET A 84 18.69 -56.84 -48.68
C MET A 84 17.98 -57.91 -49.52
N TYR A 85 16.76 -57.64 -50.03
CA TYR A 85 16.11 -58.59 -50.96
C TYR A 85 16.96 -58.86 -52.19
N GLU A 86 17.59 -57.87 -52.75
CA GLU A 86 18.51 -58.04 -53.89
C GLU A 86 19.74 -58.85 -53.54
N GLN A 87 20.26 -58.70 -52.32
CA GLN A 87 21.40 -59.48 -51.83
C GLN A 87 21.05 -60.99 -51.76
N TYR A 88 19.82 -61.33 -51.47
CA TYR A 88 19.34 -62.71 -51.41
C TYR A 88 18.87 -63.23 -52.80
N GLY A 89 19.16 -62.53 -53.88
CA GLY A 89 18.85 -62.91 -55.24
C GLY A 89 17.39 -62.74 -55.63
N VAL A 90 16.62 -61.99 -54.85
CA VAL A 90 15.21 -61.64 -55.15
C VAL A 90 15.21 -60.41 -56.05
N THR A 91 14.73 -60.53 -57.28
CA THR A 91 14.56 -59.38 -58.16
C THR A 91 13.39 -58.55 -57.66
N ILE A 92 13.58 -57.28 -57.41
CA ILE A 92 12.56 -56.36 -56.99
C ILE A 92 11.63 -56.07 -58.19
N HIS A 93 10.37 -56.44 -58.11
CA HIS A 93 9.29 -56.11 -59.06
C HIS A 93 8.31 -55.16 -58.41
N LYS A 94 7.50 -54.53 -59.22
CA LYS A 94 6.50 -53.57 -58.74
C LYS A 94 5.57 -54.17 -57.70
N ASP A 95 5.09 -55.42 -57.95
CA ASP A 95 4.17 -56.10 -57.05
C ASP A 95 4.78 -56.34 -55.64
N ILE A 96 6.09 -56.60 -55.57
CA ILE A 96 6.82 -56.72 -54.30
C ILE A 96 6.94 -55.35 -53.60
N LEU A 97 7.17 -54.27 -54.36
CA LEU A 97 7.21 -52.93 -53.75
C LEU A 97 5.84 -52.51 -53.26
N ASP A 98 4.78 -52.78 -54.05
CA ASP A 98 3.41 -52.46 -53.69
C ASP A 98 2.99 -53.21 -52.40
N ALA A 99 3.32 -54.49 -52.30
CA ALA A 99 3.11 -55.26 -51.06
C ALA A 99 3.91 -54.67 -49.90
N TYR A 100 5.17 -54.32 -50.11
CA TYR A 100 6.04 -53.76 -49.09
C TYR A 100 5.58 -52.38 -48.59
N VAL A 101 5.05 -51.56 -49.48
CA VAL A 101 4.46 -50.26 -49.11
C VAL A 101 3.28 -50.46 -48.16
N VAL A 102 2.39 -51.42 -48.48
CA VAL A 102 1.20 -51.75 -47.66
C VAL A 102 1.63 -52.37 -46.34
N ASP A 103 2.42 -53.44 -46.36
CA ASP A 103 2.82 -54.16 -45.14
C ASP A 103 3.74 -53.32 -44.23
N GLY A 104 4.57 -52.47 -44.87
CA GLY A 104 5.47 -51.58 -44.16
C GLY A 104 4.83 -50.31 -43.67
N ASN A 105 3.54 -50.08 -43.96
CA ASN A 105 2.87 -48.78 -43.69
C ASN A 105 3.70 -47.61 -44.16
N LEU A 106 4.11 -47.64 -45.45
CA LEU A 106 4.82 -46.57 -46.10
C LEU A 106 3.86 -45.80 -47.00
N THR A 107 4.16 -44.51 -47.28
CA THR A 107 3.46 -43.76 -48.32
C THR A 107 4.00 -44.18 -49.70
N GLY A 108 5.28 -44.53 -49.78
CA GLY A 108 5.84 -45.09 -50.99
C GLY A 108 7.34 -45.40 -50.94
N VAL A 109 7.79 -45.99 -52.03
CA VAL A 109 9.19 -46.40 -52.26
C VAL A 109 9.57 -46.06 -53.70
N VAL A 110 10.83 -45.55 -53.88
CA VAL A 110 11.43 -45.34 -55.19
C VAL A 110 12.75 -46.10 -55.25
N VAL A 111 12.97 -46.81 -56.36
CA VAL A 111 14.21 -47.52 -56.65
C VAL A 111 14.88 -46.90 -57.88
N THR A 112 16.15 -46.60 -57.79
CA THR A 112 16.89 -45.96 -58.89
C THR A 112 17.97 -46.88 -59.48
N ASP A 113 18.42 -46.54 -60.66
CA ASP A 113 19.62 -47.10 -61.29
C ASP A 113 20.91 -46.34 -60.85
N LYS A 114 22.04 -46.75 -61.44
CA LYS A 114 23.35 -46.12 -61.19
C LYS A 114 23.41 -44.62 -61.58
N ALA A 115 22.61 -44.21 -62.56
CA ALA A 115 22.57 -42.83 -63.04
C ALA A 115 21.60 -41.98 -62.21
N GLY A 116 20.94 -42.55 -61.22
CA GLY A 116 19.92 -41.86 -60.38
C GLY A 116 18.54 -41.78 -61.04
N ASN A 117 18.28 -42.54 -62.16
CA ASN A 117 16.99 -42.57 -62.77
C ASN A 117 16.04 -43.51 -62.03
N CYS A 118 14.79 -43.13 -61.90
CA CYS A 118 13.73 -44.02 -61.32
C CYS A 118 13.54 -45.26 -62.23
N VAL A 119 13.82 -46.44 -61.68
CA VAL A 119 13.56 -47.73 -62.34
C VAL A 119 12.21 -48.30 -61.93
N LEU A 120 11.88 -48.22 -60.67
CA LEU A 120 10.61 -48.68 -60.12
C LEU A 120 10.15 -47.68 -59.02
N SER A 121 8.85 -47.52 -58.94
CA SER A 121 8.24 -46.76 -57.85
C SER A 121 6.89 -47.31 -57.48
N SER A 122 6.57 -47.23 -56.21
CA SER A 122 5.29 -47.58 -55.65
C SER A 122 4.84 -46.48 -54.63
N GLY A 123 3.57 -46.17 -54.57
CA GLY A 123 2.97 -45.18 -53.68
C GLY A 123 2.64 -43.87 -54.34
N GLU A 124 2.00 -43.01 -53.58
CA GLU A 124 1.57 -41.66 -53.99
C GLU A 124 2.73 -40.65 -53.90
N ASP A 125 2.68 -39.58 -54.71
CA ASP A 125 3.66 -38.49 -54.67
C ASP A 125 5.14 -38.88 -54.96
N ALA A 126 5.43 -40.16 -55.34
CA ALA A 126 6.77 -40.67 -55.57
C ALA A 126 7.64 -39.82 -56.50
N GLN A 127 7.03 -39.30 -57.59
CA GLN A 127 7.75 -38.54 -58.59
C GLN A 127 8.15 -37.12 -58.06
N ILE A 128 7.31 -36.50 -57.22
CA ILE A 128 7.56 -35.18 -56.68
C ILE A 128 8.72 -35.24 -55.66
N LEU A 129 8.70 -36.20 -54.80
CA LEU A 129 9.74 -36.44 -53.82
C LEU A 129 11.08 -36.79 -54.48
N PHE A 130 11.03 -37.67 -55.50
CA PHE A 130 12.16 -38.09 -56.28
C PHE A 130 12.88 -36.92 -56.97
N GLU A 131 12.15 -36.05 -57.68
CA GLU A 131 12.73 -34.93 -58.38
C GLU A 131 13.38 -33.89 -57.46
N LYS A 132 12.90 -33.79 -56.22
CA LYS A 132 13.42 -32.81 -55.26
C LYS A 132 14.64 -33.33 -54.49
N GLU A 133 14.58 -34.58 -54.04
CA GLU A 133 15.57 -35.13 -53.13
C GLU A 133 16.83 -35.69 -53.82
N LEU A 134 16.71 -36.24 -55.05
CA LEU A 134 17.88 -36.71 -55.81
C LEU A 134 18.83 -35.58 -56.25
N LYS A 135 18.40 -34.30 -56.13
CA LYS A 135 19.26 -33.14 -56.39
C LYS A 135 20.03 -32.69 -55.14
N ASP A 136 19.82 -33.32 -54.01
CA ASP A 136 20.56 -33.01 -52.78
C ASP A 136 21.95 -33.69 -52.86
N ASP A 137 22.99 -32.90 -52.61
CA ASP A 137 24.38 -33.37 -52.61
C ASP A 137 24.58 -34.49 -51.58
N SER A 138 23.81 -34.50 -50.48
CA SER A 138 23.87 -35.51 -49.44
C SER A 138 23.39 -36.88 -49.91
N VAL A 139 22.34 -36.89 -50.76
CA VAL A 139 21.80 -38.13 -51.36
C VAL A 139 22.74 -38.67 -52.43
N SER A 140 23.36 -37.80 -53.26
CA SER A 140 24.30 -38.22 -54.27
C SER A 140 25.56 -38.88 -53.71
N GLN A 141 26.00 -38.45 -52.51
CA GLN A 141 27.14 -39.00 -51.78
C GLN A 141 26.93 -40.49 -51.39
N ILE A 142 25.69 -40.96 -51.28
CA ILE A 142 25.39 -42.39 -50.95
C ILE A 142 25.80 -43.33 -52.09
N LEU A 143 25.76 -42.85 -53.35
CA LEU A 143 26.26 -43.63 -54.51
C LEU A 143 27.76 -43.84 -54.46
N GLU A 144 28.53 -42.89 -53.92
CA GLU A 144 29.97 -42.97 -53.71
C GLU A 144 30.33 -43.72 -52.44
N HIS A 145 29.46 -43.66 -51.45
CA HIS A 145 29.64 -44.24 -50.13
C HIS A 145 28.42 -45.12 -49.73
N PRO A 146 28.31 -46.31 -50.32
CA PRO A 146 27.13 -47.19 -50.12
C PRO A 146 26.94 -47.68 -48.70
N GLU A 147 27.92 -47.54 -47.83
CA GLU A 147 27.85 -47.82 -46.39
C GLU A 147 27.09 -46.73 -45.60
N LYS A 148 26.82 -45.58 -46.22
CA LYS A 148 26.09 -44.49 -45.62
C LYS A 148 24.61 -44.57 -45.97
N SER A 149 23.82 -43.95 -45.16
CA SER A 149 22.38 -43.68 -45.37
C SER A 149 22.07 -42.22 -45.08
N TYR A 150 21.02 -41.73 -45.70
CA TYR A 150 20.51 -40.38 -45.43
C TYR A 150 19.06 -40.46 -45.04
N MET A 151 18.67 -39.65 -44.03
CA MET A 151 17.29 -39.61 -43.55
C MET A 151 16.98 -38.21 -43.08
N GLU A 152 15.81 -37.68 -43.44
CA GLU A 152 15.38 -36.37 -43.09
C GLU A 152 13.85 -36.25 -43.07
N ARG A 153 13.32 -35.27 -42.34
CA ARG A 153 11.89 -34.85 -42.37
C ARG A 153 11.82 -33.56 -43.13
N LEU A 154 11.11 -33.54 -44.26
CA LEU A 154 10.95 -32.41 -45.17
C LEU A 154 9.50 -32.00 -45.32
N GLN A 155 9.28 -30.69 -45.45
CA GLN A 155 8.00 -30.13 -45.84
C GLN A 155 7.97 -29.84 -47.32
N ILE A 156 7.00 -30.43 -48.03
CA ILE A 156 6.78 -30.25 -49.45
C ILE A 156 5.37 -29.75 -49.66
N GLY A 157 5.21 -28.43 -49.94
CA GLY A 157 3.91 -27.81 -50.00
C GLY A 157 3.20 -27.81 -48.62
N GLU A 158 2.03 -28.38 -48.53
CA GLU A 158 1.26 -28.51 -47.32
C GLU A 158 1.52 -29.83 -46.54
N LYS A 159 2.21 -30.78 -47.19
CA LYS A 159 2.53 -32.10 -46.64
C LYS A 159 3.92 -32.18 -46.07
N THR A 160 4.11 -32.98 -45.04
CA THR A 160 5.40 -33.30 -44.42
C THR A 160 5.70 -34.76 -44.62
N TYR A 161 6.93 -35.07 -45.05
CA TYR A 161 7.36 -36.42 -45.30
C TYR A 161 8.62 -36.70 -44.47
N ASP A 162 8.67 -37.90 -43.90
CA ASP A 162 9.88 -38.55 -43.48
C ASP A 162 10.40 -39.37 -44.67
N PHE A 163 11.68 -39.28 -44.97
CA PHE A 163 12.28 -40.14 -45.98
C PHE A 163 13.66 -40.68 -45.51
N ALA A 164 14.00 -41.83 -46.03
CA ALA A 164 15.27 -42.46 -45.82
C ALA A 164 15.80 -42.99 -47.15
N VAL A 165 17.07 -42.75 -47.41
CA VAL A 165 17.74 -43.20 -48.63
C VAL A 165 18.91 -44.11 -48.24
N VAL A 166 19.00 -45.27 -48.89
CA VAL A 166 20.10 -46.23 -48.75
C VAL A 166 20.59 -46.67 -50.14
N ALA A 167 21.84 -47.14 -50.21
CA ALA A 167 22.34 -47.76 -51.43
C ALA A 167 21.71 -49.16 -51.64
N ARG A 168 21.48 -49.52 -52.91
CA ARG A 168 21.12 -50.89 -53.29
C ARG A 168 22.29 -51.83 -53.04
N VAL A 169 22.00 -53.10 -52.70
CA VAL A 169 23.00 -54.12 -52.43
C VAL A 169 23.07 -55.09 -53.64
N GLY A 170 24.24 -55.27 -54.24
CA GLY A 170 24.45 -56.12 -55.40
C GLY A 170 24.20 -55.48 -56.75
N VAL A 171 23.49 -54.35 -56.79
CA VAL A 171 23.25 -53.52 -57.97
C VAL A 171 23.47 -52.06 -57.62
N THR A 172 24.16 -51.30 -58.51
CA THR A 172 24.37 -49.87 -58.20
C THR A 172 23.09 -49.06 -58.37
N GLY A 173 22.70 -48.27 -57.37
CA GLY A 173 21.52 -47.44 -57.34
C GLY A 173 21.11 -47.13 -55.91
N LEU A 174 19.96 -46.48 -55.74
CA LEU A 174 19.43 -46.07 -54.45
C LEU A 174 18.04 -46.65 -54.23
N ILE A 175 17.68 -46.82 -52.96
CA ILE A 175 16.33 -47.10 -52.49
C ILE A 175 15.95 -45.91 -51.59
N LEU A 176 14.85 -45.26 -51.94
CA LEU A 176 14.28 -44.15 -51.16
C LEU A 176 12.91 -44.65 -50.63
N CYS A 177 12.76 -44.76 -49.33
CA CYS A 177 11.50 -44.99 -48.67
C CYS A 177 11.01 -43.68 -48.05
N TYR A 178 9.70 -43.45 -48.13
CA TYR A 178 9.12 -42.24 -47.55
C TYR A 178 7.77 -42.55 -46.94
N HIS A 179 7.45 -41.72 -45.90
CA HIS A 179 6.18 -41.78 -45.15
C HIS A 179 5.65 -40.37 -44.97
N GLU A 180 4.35 -40.14 -45.32
CA GLU A 180 3.70 -38.86 -45.07
C GLU A 180 3.40 -38.76 -43.58
N VAL A 181 3.93 -37.74 -42.94
CA VAL A 181 3.73 -37.47 -41.52
C VAL A 181 2.56 -36.54 -41.37
N GLU A 182 1.46 -37.00 -40.76
CA GLU A 182 0.44 -36.07 -40.31
C GLU A 182 1.03 -35.21 -39.21
N LEU A 183 1.34 -33.95 -39.52
CA LEU A 183 1.67 -32.94 -38.51
C LEU A 183 0.43 -32.70 -37.70
N ARG A 184 0.24 -33.44 -36.62
CA ARG A 184 -0.85 -33.20 -35.67
C ARG A 184 -0.57 -31.88 -34.97
N PRO A 185 -1.57 -30.95 -34.93
CA PRO A 185 -1.42 -29.75 -34.13
C PRO A 185 -1.03 -30.10 -32.71
N MET A 186 -0.17 -29.31 -32.09
CA MET A 186 0.17 -29.45 -30.68
C MET A 186 -1.07 -29.64 -29.83
N GLY A 187 -1.23 -30.78 -29.19
CA GLY A 187 -2.38 -31.09 -28.34
C GLY A 187 -3.23 -32.32 -28.73
N VAL A 188 -2.91 -33.00 -29.86
CA VAL A 188 -3.64 -34.17 -30.34
C VAL A 188 -2.90 -35.51 -30.06
N ASN A 189 -1.65 -35.44 -29.63
CA ASN A 189 -0.85 -36.61 -29.26
C ASN A 189 -1.16 -37.05 -27.80
N GLU A 190 -0.93 -38.33 -27.50
CA GLU A 190 -1.11 -38.94 -26.18
C GLU A 190 -0.34 -38.19 -25.07
N ILE A 191 0.75 -37.52 -25.43
CA ILE A 191 1.50 -36.63 -24.55
C ILE A 191 1.38 -35.18 -25.09
N SER A 192 0.35 -34.48 -24.67
CA SER A 192 0.18 -33.09 -24.96
C SER A 192 0.89 -32.20 -23.90
N LEU A 193 1.24 -30.99 -24.30
CA LEU A 193 1.76 -30.00 -23.34
C LEU A 193 0.77 -29.76 -22.19
N ASP A 194 -0.52 -29.85 -22.46
CA ASP A 194 -1.60 -29.78 -21.48
C ASP A 194 -1.50 -30.93 -20.46
N THR A 195 -1.34 -32.17 -20.94
CA THR A 195 -1.16 -33.35 -20.07
C THR A 195 0.09 -33.20 -19.18
N MET A 196 1.16 -32.61 -19.71
CA MET A 196 2.41 -32.40 -18.95
C MET A 196 2.26 -31.28 -17.91
N LEU A 197 1.39 -30.29 -18.13
CA LEU A 197 1.13 -29.17 -17.21
C LEU A 197 0.02 -29.48 -16.20
N SER A 198 -0.94 -30.34 -16.55
CA SER A 198 -2.13 -30.64 -15.74
C SER A 198 -1.83 -31.23 -14.36
N GLY A 199 -0.69 -31.90 -14.20
CA GLY A 199 -0.24 -32.50 -12.92
C GLY A 199 0.40 -31.49 -11.95
N HIS A 200 0.62 -30.23 -12.35
CA HIS A 200 1.29 -29.25 -11.52
C HIS A 200 0.31 -28.31 -10.82
N GLN A 201 0.39 -28.27 -9.48
CA GLN A 201 -0.35 -27.30 -8.67
C GLN A 201 0.46 -25.99 -8.57
N PHE A 202 0.00 -24.95 -9.23
CA PHE A 202 0.60 -23.64 -9.10
C PHE A 202 0.31 -23.04 -7.73
N LYS A 203 1.30 -22.40 -7.12
CA LYS A 203 1.19 -21.80 -5.78
C LYS A 203 0.12 -20.70 -5.65
N MET A 204 -0.32 -20.15 -6.76
CA MET A 204 -1.37 -19.12 -6.85
C MET A 204 -2.25 -19.47 -8.06
N ASP A 205 -3.54 -19.12 -8.00
CA ASP A 205 -4.48 -19.27 -9.14
C ASP A 205 -4.08 -18.29 -10.25
N GLY A 206 -2.97 -18.59 -10.88
CA GLY A 206 -2.44 -17.85 -12.00
C GLY A 206 -2.88 -18.45 -13.32
N MET A 207 -2.78 -17.65 -14.37
CA MET A 207 -2.96 -18.09 -15.72
C MET A 207 -1.59 -18.24 -16.37
N VAL A 208 -1.34 -19.40 -16.97
CA VAL A 208 -0.18 -19.68 -17.79
C VAL A 208 -0.61 -19.65 -19.25
N VAL A 209 0.17 -18.98 -20.10
CA VAL A 209 -0.05 -18.95 -21.54
C VAL A 209 1.24 -19.27 -22.24
N ILE A 210 1.17 -20.23 -23.16
CA ILE A 210 2.29 -20.63 -24.03
C ILE A 210 1.87 -20.33 -25.48
N THR A 211 2.68 -19.58 -26.20
CA THR A 211 2.41 -19.19 -27.57
C THR A 211 3.67 -19.32 -28.44
N ASN A 212 3.49 -19.56 -29.74
CA ASN A 212 4.58 -19.50 -30.74
C ASN A 212 4.68 -18.11 -31.42
N GLY A 213 3.93 -17.12 -30.91
CA GLY A 213 3.84 -15.78 -31.50
C GLY A 213 2.63 -15.57 -32.42
N GLU A 214 1.99 -16.61 -32.93
CA GLU A 214 0.83 -16.53 -33.81
C GLU A 214 -0.45 -17.02 -33.11
N ILE A 215 -0.37 -18.14 -32.40
CA ILE A 215 -1.47 -18.76 -31.69
C ILE A 215 -1.10 -19.09 -30.26
N VAL A 216 -2.12 -19.19 -29.42
CA VAL A 216 -2.00 -19.73 -28.07
C VAL A 216 -1.96 -21.26 -28.15
N LEU A 217 -0.80 -21.83 -27.90
CA LEU A 217 -0.58 -23.27 -27.99
C LEU A 217 -1.19 -24.01 -26.79
N ASN A 218 -1.00 -23.47 -25.60
CA ASN A 218 -1.53 -24.03 -24.37
C ASN A 218 -1.78 -22.97 -23.30
N THR A 219 -2.78 -23.20 -22.45
CA THR A 219 -3.13 -22.38 -21.31
C THR A 219 -4.01 -23.20 -20.35
N ASN A 220 -3.98 -22.86 -19.07
CA ASN A 220 -4.94 -23.42 -18.10
C ASN A 220 -6.33 -22.76 -18.16
N GLU A 221 -6.56 -21.84 -19.12
CA GLU A 221 -7.86 -21.22 -19.43
C GLU A 221 -8.36 -21.76 -20.78
N ASN A 222 -9.12 -22.83 -20.77
CA ASN A 222 -9.53 -23.62 -21.94
C ASN A 222 -10.15 -22.81 -23.10
N HIS A 223 -10.79 -21.66 -22.82
CA HIS A 223 -11.43 -20.85 -23.85
C HIS A 223 -10.47 -19.93 -24.62
N VAL A 224 -9.19 -19.88 -24.24
CA VAL A 224 -8.16 -19.08 -24.92
C VAL A 224 -7.24 -19.95 -25.79
N GLN A 225 -7.22 -21.25 -25.55
CA GLN A 225 -6.38 -22.19 -26.30
C GLN A 225 -6.78 -22.25 -27.76
N GLY A 226 -5.79 -22.26 -28.66
CA GLY A 226 -6.00 -22.29 -30.10
C GLY A 226 -6.40 -20.95 -30.73
N GLN A 227 -6.65 -19.90 -29.96
CA GLN A 227 -6.95 -18.60 -30.50
C GLN A 227 -5.70 -17.91 -31.04
N SER A 228 -5.89 -17.06 -32.07
CA SER A 228 -4.81 -16.16 -32.52
C SER A 228 -4.38 -15.23 -31.39
N VAL A 229 -3.08 -14.98 -31.29
CA VAL A 229 -2.49 -14.01 -30.35
C VAL A 229 -3.10 -12.61 -30.60
N VAL A 230 -3.39 -12.28 -31.87
CA VAL A 230 -4.07 -11.06 -32.29
C VAL A 230 -5.58 -11.19 -32.04
N GLY A 231 -6.07 -10.95 -30.88
CA GLY A 231 -7.49 -11.10 -30.53
C GLY A 231 -7.70 -11.91 -29.26
N CYS A 232 -6.61 -12.42 -28.72
CA CYS A 232 -6.62 -12.99 -27.39
C CYS A 232 -7.09 -11.94 -26.37
N PRO A 233 -7.97 -12.31 -25.42
CA PRO A 233 -8.39 -11.40 -24.34
C PRO A 233 -7.24 -10.84 -23.49
N ILE A 234 -6.06 -11.47 -23.59
CA ILE A 234 -4.81 -11.01 -23.01
C ILE A 234 -4.08 -10.23 -24.09
N ASP A 235 -3.73 -8.98 -23.82
CA ASP A 235 -2.92 -8.18 -24.73
C ASP A 235 -1.47 -8.65 -24.71
N ILE A 236 -1.21 -9.70 -25.49
CA ILE A 236 0.11 -10.33 -25.65
C ILE A 236 0.89 -9.65 -26.78
N THR A 237 0.20 -8.88 -27.61
CA THR A 237 0.78 -8.26 -28.82
C THR A 237 1.61 -7.02 -28.51
N ASP A 238 1.40 -6.39 -27.36
CA ASP A 238 2.17 -5.23 -26.92
C ASP A 238 3.50 -5.67 -26.30
N ASP A 239 4.51 -5.95 -27.12
CA ASP A 239 5.88 -6.26 -26.68
C ASP A 239 6.51 -5.14 -25.83
N THR A 240 5.96 -3.92 -25.88
CA THR A 240 6.44 -2.81 -25.05
C THR A 240 5.97 -2.94 -23.61
N ALA A 241 4.83 -3.55 -23.38
CA ALA A 241 4.27 -3.83 -22.06
C ALA A 241 5.00 -5.00 -21.36
N TRP A 242 5.55 -5.95 -22.13
CA TRP A 242 6.18 -7.18 -21.65
C TRP A 242 7.70 -7.12 -21.80
N ARG A 243 8.39 -6.69 -20.77
CA ARG A 243 9.85 -6.73 -20.72
C ARG A 243 10.31 -7.93 -19.92
N GLU A 244 11.19 -8.73 -20.52
CA GLU A 244 11.79 -9.86 -19.83
C GLU A 244 12.39 -9.45 -18.48
N GLY A 245 12.11 -10.22 -17.44
CA GLY A 245 12.58 -9.93 -16.09
C GLY A 245 11.82 -8.81 -15.34
N ARG A 246 10.79 -8.19 -15.91
CA ARG A 246 9.98 -7.17 -15.23
C ARG A 246 8.54 -7.65 -15.00
N ILE A 247 7.96 -7.24 -13.86
CA ILE A 247 6.53 -7.43 -13.60
C ILE A 247 5.76 -6.44 -14.46
N THR A 248 4.88 -6.96 -15.30
CA THR A 248 4.01 -6.19 -16.17
C THR A 248 2.57 -6.24 -15.66
N LYS A 249 1.84 -5.16 -15.90
CA LYS A 249 0.41 -5.04 -15.60
C LYS A 249 -0.38 -5.23 -16.88
N LEU A 250 -1.40 -6.06 -16.83
CA LEU A 250 -2.35 -6.17 -17.93
C LEU A 250 -3.78 -6.16 -17.41
N LYS A 251 -4.72 -6.02 -18.35
CA LYS A 251 -6.15 -6.18 -18.10
C LYS A 251 -6.64 -7.43 -18.82
N TYR A 252 -7.30 -8.30 -18.08
CA TYR A 252 -7.96 -9.47 -18.62
C TYR A 252 -9.34 -9.61 -17.99
N ASN A 253 -10.40 -9.75 -18.80
CA ASN A 253 -11.79 -9.79 -18.36
C ASN A 253 -12.17 -8.65 -17.38
N GLY A 254 -11.73 -7.41 -17.69
CA GLY A 254 -11.99 -6.21 -16.89
C GLY A 254 -11.23 -6.14 -15.56
N LYS A 255 -10.49 -7.18 -15.17
CA LYS A 255 -9.68 -7.23 -13.95
C LYS A 255 -8.22 -6.90 -14.25
N ARG A 256 -7.53 -6.37 -13.25
CA ARG A 256 -6.07 -6.12 -13.33
C ARG A 256 -5.31 -7.38 -12.94
N TRP A 257 -4.31 -7.70 -13.75
CA TRP A 257 -3.41 -8.83 -13.55
C TRP A 257 -1.96 -8.35 -13.52
N TYR A 258 -1.11 -9.11 -12.87
CA TYR A 258 0.33 -8.85 -12.79
C TYR A 258 1.05 -10.11 -13.24
N GLY A 259 2.01 -9.97 -14.14
CA GLY A 259 2.66 -11.13 -14.72
C GLY A 259 4.09 -10.88 -15.17
N ARG A 260 4.68 -11.97 -15.63
CA ARG A 260 6.02 -11.99 -16.22
C ARG A 260 6.02 -12.83 -17.49
N GLN A 261 7.00 -12.56 -18.34
CA GLN A 261 7.23 -13.22 -19.60
C GLN A 261 8.65 -13.82 -19.61
N MET A 262 8.78 -14.97 -20.31
CA MET A 262 10.07 -15.57 -20.66
C MET A 262 9.99 -16.09 -22.09
N ARG A 263 11.07 -15.93 -22.87
CA ARG A 263 11.21 -16.56 -24.19
C ARG A 263 12.03 -17.82 -24.05
N TYR A 264 11.60 -18.89 -24.74
CA TYR A 264 12.31 -20.14 -24.84
C TYR A 264 12.18 -20.71 -26.24
N LYS A 265 13.24 -20.71 -27.05
CA LYS A 265 13.25 -21.08 -28.47
C LYS A 265 12.13 -20.34 -29.24
N GLN A 266 11.22 -21.07 -29.87
CA GLN A 266 10.04 -20.54 -30.55
C GLN A 266 8.87 -20.15 -29.62
N TYR A 267 8.97 -20.48 -28.32
CA TYR A 267 7.89 -20.26 -27.37
C TYR A 267 8.03 -18.93 -26.64
N SER A 268 6.91 -18.25 -26.49
CA SER A 268 6.76 -17.14 -25.54
C SER A 268 5.86 -17.61 -24.38
N LEU A 269 6.42 -17.61 -23.20
CA LEU A 269 5.80 -18.10 -21.98
C LEU A 269 5.33 -16.91 -21.15
N TYR A 270 4.08 -16.89 -20.75
CA TYR A 270 3.48 -15.85 -19.93
C TYR A 270 2.87 -16.47 -18.68
N VAL A 271 3.10 -15.84 -17.54
CA VAL A 271 2.47 -16.19 -16.28
C VAL A 271 1.88 -14.94 -15.65
N VAL A 272 0.59 -14.96 -15.37
CA VAL A 272 -0.15 -13.82 -14.85
C VAL A 272 -1.03 -14.19 -13.67
N TYR A 273 -1.15 -13.29 -12.69
CA TYR A 273 -1.89 -13.48 -11.45
C TYR A 273 -2.89 -12.34 -11.23
N PRO A 274 -4.11 -12.63 -10.76
CA PRO A 274 -5.10 -11.60 -10.50
C PRO A 274 -4.67 -10.68 -9.35
N SER A 275 -4.91 -9.37 -9.51
CA SER A 275 -4.53 -8.36 -8.51
C SER A 275 -5.15 -8.61 -7.13
N SER A 276 -6.30 -9.26 -7.06
CA SER A 276 -6.97 -9.63 -5.81
C SER A 276 -6.12 -10.57 -4.96
N GLN A 277 -5.46 -11.55 -5.57
CA GLN A 277 -4.56 -12.47 -4.86
C GLN A 277 -3.20 -11.83 -4.57
N VAL A 278 -2.63 -11.13 -5.56
CA VAL A 278 -1.34 -10.45 -5.41
C VAL A 278 -1.34 -9.50 -4.22
N PHE A 279 -2.42 -8.74 -4.03
CA PHE A 279 -2.52 -7.73 -2.98
C PHE A 279 -3.43 -8.11 -1.80
N ALA A 280 -3.84 -9.37 -1.68
CA ALA A 280 -4.69 -9.84 -0.58
C ALA A 280 -4.07 -9.52 0.80
N THR A 281 -2.82 -9.90 1.01
CA THR A 281 -2.07 -9.63 2.26
C THR A 281 -1.96 -8.14 2.54
N ARG A 282 -1.70 -7.30 1.50
CA ARG A 282 -1.66 -5.84 1.65
C ARG A 282 -2.99 -5.30 2.17
N THR A 283 -4.11 -5.73 1.59
CA THR A 283 -5.45 -5.27 1.97
C THR A 283 -5.74 -5.62 3.42
N THR A 284 -5.40 -6.83 3.85
CA THR A 284 -5.57 -7.27 5.23
C THR A 284 -4.71 -6.45 6.20
N ILE A 285 -3.42 -6.27 5.92
CA ILE A 285 -2.51 -5.48 6.77
C ILE A 285 -3.01 -4.03 6.89
N LEU A 286 -3.44 -3.41 5.78
CA LEU A 286 -3.97 -2.05 5.80
C LEU A 286 -5.26 -1.94 6.63
N ALA A 287 -6.17 -2.90 6.51
CA ALA A 287 -7.40 -2.91 7.30
C ALA A 287 -7.09 -2.97 8.80
N PHE A 288 -6.21 -3.89 9.23
CA PHE A 288 -5.80 -3.98 10.62
C PHE A 288 -5.06 -2.72 11.11
N SER A 289 -4.12 -2.21 10.32
CA SER A 289 -3.38 -1.00 10.68
C SER A 289 -4.30 0.21 10.83
N THR A 290 -5.29 0.33 9.95
CA THR A 290 -6.29 1.40 10.00
C THR A 290 -7.19 1.26 11.24
N ALA A 291 -7.63 0.04 11.56
CA ALA A 291 -8.44 -0.21 12.76
C ALA A 291 -7.68 0.14 14.05
N ILE A 292 -6.42 -0.30 14.16
CA ILE A 292 -5.54 0.03 15.30
C ILE A 292 -5.34 1.55 15.41
N TYR A 293 -5.12 2.21 14.28
CA TYR A 293 -4.92 3.66 14.27
C TYR A 293 -6.18 4.43 14.71
N ILE A 294 -7.36 4.03 14.23
CA ILE A 294 -8.65 4.61 14.67
C ILE A 294 -8.83 4.41 16.19
N PHE A 295 -8.56 3.19 16.68
CA PHE A 295 -8.64 2.91 18.11
C PHE A 295 -7.70 3.82 18.92
N PHE A 296 -6.46 3.99 18.48
CA PHE A 296 -5.51 4.88 19.11
C PHE A 296 -6.00 6.34 19.16
N LEU A 297 -6.58 6.85 18.07
CA LEU A 297 -7.16 8.19 18.03
C LEU A 297 -8.33 8.35 19.01
N LEU A 298 -9.18 7.33 19.14
CA LEU A 298 -10.27 7.34 20.10
C LEU A 298 -9.76 7.39 21.54
N VAL A 299 -8.77 6.59 21.87
CA VAL A 299 -8.12 6.60 23.20
C VAL A 299 -7.49 7.96 23.50
N LEU A 300 -6.74 8.52 22.55
CA LEU A 300 -6.16 9.85 22.70
C LEU A 300 -7.21 10.92 22.93
N THR A 301 -8.30 10.89 22.18
CA THR A 301 -9.40 11.86 22.33
C THR A 301 -10.07 11.70 23.69
N PHE A 302 -10.31 10.48 24.13
CA PHE A 302 -10.87 10.19 25.45
C PHE A 302 -9.98 10.72 26.59
N LEU A 303 -8.67 10.43 26.56
CA LEU A 303 -7.72 10.90 27.56
C LEU A 303 -7.64 12.43 27.60
N ARG A 304 -7.64 13.09 26.43
CA ARG A 304 -7.63 14.56 26.35
C ARG A 304 -8.91 15.16 26.95
N ASN A 305 -10.06 14.60 26.63
CA ASN A 305 -11.34 15.08 27.18
C ASN A 305 -11.39 14.89 28.70
N ARG A 306 -10.92 13.76 29.21
CA ARG A 306 -10.84 13.49 30.66
C ARG A 306 -9.90 14.48 31.37
N SER A 307 -8.73 14.76 30.78
CA SER A 307 -7.78 15.74 31.31
C SER A 307 -8.37 17.15 31.32
N ALA A 308 -9.04 17.56 30.24
CA ALA A 308 -9.70 18.87 30.16
C ALA A 308 -10.82 19.03 31.20
N GLN A 309 -11.63 17.97 31.42
CA GLN A 309 -12.68 17.99 32.45
C GLN A 309 -12.11 18.08 33.86
N ASN A 310 -11.00 17.39 34.14
CA ASN A 310 -10.35 17.45 35.46
C ASN A 310 -9.80 18.88 35.71
N THR A 311 -9.13 19.48 34.75
CA THR A 311 -8.64 20.86 34.86
C THR A 311 -9.79 21.86 35.12
N MET A 312 -10.90 21.69 34.39
CA MET A 312 -12.08 22.56 34.58
C MET A 312 -12.69 22.39 35.95
N ARG A 313 -12.77 21.14 36.48
CA ARG A 313 -13.25 20.88 37.84
C ARG A 313 -12.37 21.54 38.92
N GLU A 314 -11.05 21.47 38.76
CA GLU A 314 -10.12 22.12 39.69
C GLU A 314 -10.26 23.63 39.66
N MET A 315 -10.35 24.25 38.47
CA MET A 315 -10.61 25.68 38.35
C MET A 315 -11.96 26.09 39.02
N GLN A 316 -13.00 25.29 38.81
CA GLN A 316 -14.29 25.56 39.46
C GLN A 316 -14.23 25.44 40.99
N LYS A 317 -13.45 24.51 41.55
CA LYS A 317 -13.24 24.41 42.98
C LYS A 317 -12.53 25.64 43.52
N GLN A 318 -11.42 26.06 42.86
CA GLN A 318 -10.68 27.25 43.25
C GLN A 318 -11.57 28.49 43.19
N PHE A 319 -12.38 28.64 42.14
CA PHE A 319 -13.30 29.76 42.00
C PHE A 319 -14.37 29.79 43.10
N ARG A 320 -14.89 28.62 43.51
CA ARG A 320 -15.82 28.53 44.64
C ARG A 320 -15.21 28.93 45.99
N ILE A 321 -13.95 28.52 46.22
CA ILE A 321 -13.21 28.90 47.43
C ILE A 321 -13.01 30.42 47.48
N ILE A 322 -12.53 31.00 46.38
CA ILE A 322 -12.33 32.46 46.25
C ILE A 322 -13.65 33.20 46.49
N ASN A 323 -14.75 32.77 45.91
CA ASN A 323 -16.03 33.38 46.12
C ASN A 323 -16.53 33.25 47.55
N ALA A 324 -16.32 32.09 48.20
CA ALA A 324 -16.68 31.89 49.60
C ALA A 324 -15.92 32.83 50.53
N VAL A 325 -14.61 32.93 50.34
CA VAL A 325 -13.77 33.89 51.11
C VAL A 325 -14.16 35.32 50.80
N GLY A 326 -14.39 35.66 49.52
CA GLY A 326 -14.83 36.98 49.10
C GLY A 326 -16.24 37.37 49.61
N SER A 327 -17.07 36.40 50.02
CA SER A 327 -18.42 36.68 50.56
C SER A 327 -18.44 37.43 51.89
N ILE A 328 -17.33 37.31 52.66
CA ILE A 328 -17.14 37.98 53.94
C ILE A 328 -17.07 39.51 53.76
N TYR A 329 -16.58 39.98 52.64
CA TYR A 329 -16.45 41.42 52.34
C TYR A 329 -17.68 41.91 51.58
N LYS A 330 -18.19 43.08 51.99
CA LYS A 330 -19.27 43.80 51.29
C LYS A 330 -18.77 44.45 50.00
N LEU A 331 -17.61 45.02 50.04
CA LEU A 331 -16.93 45.69 48.92
C LEU A 331 -15.55 45.09 48.71
N ASN A 332 -15.14 44.87 47.46
CA ASN A 332 -13.81 44.36 47.11
C ASN A 332 -13.40 44.97 45.78
N LEU A 333 -12.37 45.80 45.79
CA LEU A 333 -11.88 46.51 44.64
C LEU A 333 -10.39 46.25 44.45
N LEU A 334 -9.96 46.06 43.20
CA LEU A 334 -8.55 46.03 42.81
C LEU A 334 -8.16 47.43 42.34
N ILE A 335 -7.07 47.98 42.90
CA ILE A 335 -6.54 49.29 42.59
C ILE A 335 -5.12 49.12 42.07
N HIS A 336 -4.85 49.64 40.86
CA HIS A 336 -3.54 49.67 40.24
C HIS A 336 -2.87 51.00 40.60
N LEU A 337 -1.76 50.94 41.35
CA LEU A 337 -1.10 52.14 41.85
C LEU A 337 -0.26 52.84 40.78
N ASP A 338 0.19 52.08 39.78
CA ASP A 338 0.98 52.59 38.64
C ASP A 338 0.16 53.34 37.61
N THR A 339 -1.07 52.88 37.33
CA THR A 339 -1.96 53.51 36.35
C THR A 339 -3.05 54.37 36.95
N GLY A 340 -3.31 54.23 38.24
CA GLY A 340 -4.44 54.88 38.93
C GLY A 340 -5.82 54.32 38.53
N GLU A 341 -5.84 53.17 37.77
CA GLU A 341 -7.05 52.48 37.39
C GLU A 341 -7.56 51.60 38.55
N TRP A 342 -8.83 51.26 38.50
CA TRP A 342 -9.45 50.36 39.49
C TRP A 342 -10.48 49.43 38.84
N GLU A 343 -10.67 48.26 39.42
CA GLU A 343 -11.60 47.27 38.97
C GLU A 343 -12.45 46.76 40.18
N ALA A 344 -13.77 46.58 39.94
CA ALA A 344 -14.65 46.02 40.97
C ALA A 344 -14.65 44.52 40.90
N ILE A 345 -14.13 43.84 41.96
CA ILE A 345 -14.24 42.37 42.14
C ILE A 345 -15.61 42.04 42.70
N LYS A 346 -16.06 42.79 43.69
CA LYS A 346 -17.39 42.70 44.33
C LYS A 346 -17.84 44.08 44.78
N MET A 347 -19.05 44.48 44.43
CA MET A 347 -19.58 45.78 44.77
C MET A 347 -21.11 45.67 44.94
N PRO A 348 -21.68 46.09 46.11
CA PRO A 348 -23.12 46.20 46.27
C PRO A 348 -23.72 47.25 45.32
N GLY A 349 -24.96 47.03 44.89
CA GLY A 349 -25.60 47.92 43.92
C GLY A 349 -25.68 49.40 44.37
N GLU A 350 -25.94 49.64 45.65
CA GLU A 350 -25.99 50.98 46.24
C GLU A 350 -24.62 51.69 46.17
N VAL A 351 -23.54 50.96 46.49
CA VAL A 351 -22.17 51.48 46.39
C VAL A 351 -21.78 51.64 44.93
N GLY A 352 -22.19 50.74 44.08
CA GLY A 352 -21.92 50.78 42.64
C GLY A 352 -22.53 51.99 41.94
N ALA A 353 -23.72 52.39 42.32
CA ALA A 353 -24.40 53.58 41.76
C ALA A 353 -23.58 54.86 41.95
N VAL A 354 -22.76 54.92 43.01
CA VAL A 354 -21.92 56.08 43.33
C VAL A 354 -20.50 55.95 42.72
N LEU A 355 -19.90 54.77 42.89
CA LEU A 355 -18.49 54.57 42.56
C LEU A 355 -18.19 54.28 41.08
N GLN A 356 -19.08 53.58 40.37
CA GLN A 356 -18.87 53.20 38.96
C GLN A 356 -18.71 54.41 38.00
N LYS A 357 -19.13 55.57 38.43
CA LYS A 357 -19.03 56.82 37.64
C LYS A 357 -17.62 57.46 37.71
N GLN A 358 -16.76 56.96 38.56
CA GLN A 358 -15.46 57.59 38.84
C GLN A 358 -14.37 57.01 37.95
N ALA A 359 -13.60 57.88 37.28
CA ALA A 359 -12.64 57.48 36.27
C ALA A 359 -11.31 56.93 36.88
N THR A 360 -10.93 57.40 38.05
CA THR A 360 -9.67 57.02 38.71
C THR A 360 -9.86 56.53 40.12
N ALA A 361 -8.93 55.71 40.62
CA ALA A 361 -8.97 55.18 41.98
C ALA A 361 -8.96 56.27 43.03
N LYS A 362 -8.27 57.38 42.83
CA LYS A 362 -8.21 58.50 43.73
C LYS A 362 -9.59 59.14 43.89
N VAL A 363 -10.25 59.50 42.79
CA VAL A 363 -11.58 60.10 42.79
C VAL A 363 -12.65 59.15 43.32
N MET A 364 -12.49 57.86 43.04
CA MET A 364 -13.34 56.78 43.53
C MET A 364 -13.23 56.68 45.07
N LEU A 365 -12.04 56.71 45.65
CA LEU A 365 -11.82 56.66 47.08
C LEU A 365 -12.35 57.92 47.79
N GLU A 366 -12.14 59.13 47.18
CA GLU A 366 -12.70 60.36 47.67
C GLU A 366 -14.24 60.32 47.69
N SER A 367 -14.84 59.81 46.64
CA SER A 367 -16.30 59.59 46.58
C SER A 367 -16.79 58.59 47.61
N TYR A 368 -16.03 57.50 47.84
CA TYR A 368 -16.34 56.52 48.89
C TYR A 368 -16.34 57.18 50.28
N ILE A 369 -15.33 58.00 50.60
CA ILE A 369 -15.23 58.72 51.89
C ILE A 369 -16.40 59.65 52.09
N GLN A 370 -16.78 60.40 51.09
CA GLN A 370 -17.86 61.39 51.21
C GLN A 370 -19.21 60.74 51.44
N ASN A 371 -19.50 59.57 50.84
CA ASN A 371 -20.82 58.99 50.86
C ASN A 371 -20.99 57.86 51.90
N PHE A 372 -19.89 57.19 52.32
CA PHE A 372 -19.97 55.97 53.15
C PHE A 372 -19.19 56.06 54.47
N VAL A 373 -18.40 57.10 54.70
CA VAL A 373 -17.62 57.32 55.94
C VAL A 373 -18.21 58.48 56.72
N GLY A 374 -18.51 58.26 58.02
CA GLY A 374 -19.06 59.30 58.87
C GLY A 374 -18.14 60.48 59.05
N GLN A 375 -18.73 61.65 59.23
CA GLN A 375 -18.00 62.94 59.23
C GLN A 375 -16.80 62.98 60.20
N ALA A 376 -16.96 62.36 61.39
CA ALA A 376 -15.89 62.27 62.40
C ALA A 376 -14.66 61.50 61.96
N TYR A 377 -14.78 60.60 61.01
CA TYR A 377 -13.67 59.71 60.58
C TYR A 377 -13.06 60.14 59.26
N ARG A 378 -13.66 61.06 58.51
CA ARG A 378 -13.24 61.41 57.13
C ARG A 378 -11.78 61.83 57.04
N GLY A 379 -11.33 62.67 57.94
CA GLY A 379 -9.93 63.17 57.91
C GLY A 379 -8.87 62.05 58.15
N ALA A 380 -9.15 61.13 59.09
CA ALA A 380 -8.30 60.00 59.38
C ALA A 380 -8.36 58.94 58.27
N TYR A 381 -9.55 58.71 57.72
CA TYR A 381 -9.77 57.79 56.61
C TYR A 381 -9.09 58.25 55.31
N GLN A 382 -9.05 59.57 55.06
CA GLN A 382 -8.37 60.17 53.94
C GLN A 382 -6.85 59.91 53.98
N LYS A 383 -6.27 59.92 55.18
CA LYS A 383 -4.89 59.50 55.40
C LYS A 383 -4.68 58.02 55.19
N PHE A 384 -5.66 57.18 55.63
CA PHE A 384 -5.60 55.73 55.48
C PHE A 384 -5.60 55.30 54.01
N VAL A 385 -6.41 55.90 53.15
CA VAL A 385 -6.50 55.53 51.72
C VAL A 385 -5.61 56.37 50.81
N ASN A 386 -4.71 57.15 51.34
CA ASN A 386 -3.78 57.96 50.53
C ASN A 386 -2.89 57.05 49.67
N LEU A 387 -3.06 57.13 48.35
CA LEU A 387 -2.33 56.26 47.40
C LEU A 387 -0.85 56.65 47.24
N SER A 388 -0.50 57.95 47.56
CA SER A 388 0.86 58.47 47.30
C SER A 388 1.94 57.91 48.26
N ASP A 389 1.56 57.50 49.44
CA ASP A 389 2.45 56.93 50.49
C ASP A 389 2.13 55.48 50.80
N LEU A 390 1.22 54.86 50.07
CA LEU A 390 0.67 53.52 50.32
C LEU A 390 1.72 52.44 50.16
N ASP A 391 2.62 52.56 49.20
CA ASP A 391 3.74 51.64 48.98
C ASP A 391 4.69 51.59 50.22
N GLU A 392 5.02 52.72 50.81
CA GLU A 392 5.84 52.79 52.00
C GLU A 392 5.14 52.17 53.22
N ARG A 393 3.84 52.43 53.38
CA ARG A 393 3.07 51.92 54.54
C ARG A 393 2.79 50.44 54.44
N LEU A 394 2.74 49.88 53.26
CA LEU A 394 2.56 48.46 53.02
C LEU A 394 3.88 47.67 52.97
N LYS A 395 5.04 48.36 53.08
CA LYS A 395 6.35 47.70 53.05
C LYS A 395 6.56 46.83 54.30
N GLY A 396 6.57 45.52 54.11
CA GLY A 396 6.69 44.53 55.20
C GLY A 396 5.43 44.18 55.93
N GLU A 397 4.32 44.84 55.57
CA GLU A 397 3.00 44.55 56.14
C GLU A 397 2.19 43.64 55.20
N SER A 398 1.48 42.69 55.81
CA SER A 398 0.55 41.83 55.02
C SER A 398 -0.70 42.58 54.64
N TYR A 399 -1.14 43.52 55.44
CA TYR A 399 -2.29 44.36 55.21
C TYR A 399 -2.30 45.52 56.23
N ILE A 400 -3.00 46.61 55.92
CA ILE A 400 -3.36 47.66 56.85
C ILE A 400 -4.88 47.81 56.97
N THR A 401 -5.39 48.15 58.15
CA THR A 401 -6.84 48.23 58.40
C THR A 401 -7.22 49.57 59.00
N PHE A 402 -8.47 49.95 58.75
CA PHE A 402 -9.08 51.12 59.38
C PHE A 402 -10.55 50.79 59.69
N VAL A 403 -10.95 51.07 60.95
CA VAL A 403 -12.37 50.92 61.35
C VAL A 403 -13.02 52.29 61.40
N SER A 404 -14.07 52.47 60.67
CA SER A 404 -14.88 53.68 60.66
C SER A 404 -16.34 53.39 60.93
N GLU A 405 -17.04 54.37 61.48
CA GLU A 405 -18.47 54.36 61.61
C GLU A 405 -19.09 55.38 60.65
N ASN A 406 -20.18 54.99 59.98
CA ASN A 406 -20.88 55.93 59.12
C ASN A 406 -21.94 56.72 59.95
N ASP A 407 -22.54 57.74 59.32
CA ASP A 407 -23.50 58.63 59.96
C ASP A 407 -24.81 57.90 60.43
N PHE A 408 -24.99 56.60 60.05
CA PHE A 408 -26.09 55.74 60.44
C PHE A 408 -25.71 54.71 61.52
N GLY A 409 -24.53 54.78 62.09
CA GLY A 409 -24.07 53.86 63.14
C GLY A 409 -23.56 52.51 62.65
N ILE A 410 -23.33 52.33 61.37
CA ILE A 410 -22.76 51.11 60.79
C ILE A 410 -21.26 51.18 60.86
N CYS A 411 -20.64 50.23 61.55
CA CYS A 411 -19.20 50.12 61.66
C CYS A 411 -18.64 49.27 60.53
N ALA A 412 -17.70 49.82 59.74
CA ALA A 412 -17.01 49.15 58.65
C ALA A 412 -15.51 49.04 58.92
N CYS A 413 -14.95 47.90 58.70
CA CYS A 413 -13.51 47.67 58.69
C CYS A 413 -13.05 47.64 57.23
N SER A 414 -12.28 48.61 56.84
CA SER A 414 -11.62 48.76 55.56
C SER A 414 -10.20 48.18 55.63
N ILE A 415 -9.81 47.40 54.62
CA ILE A 415 -8.57 46.65 54.57
C ILE A 415 -7.90 46.98 53.24
N LEU A 416 -6.62 47.32 53.27
CA LEU A 416 -5.78 47.45 52.10
C LEU A 416 -4.71 46.34 52.15
N THR A 417 -4.72 45.46 51.13
CA THR A 417 -3.81 44.30 51.03
C THR A 417 -3.01 44.43 49.76
N PRO A 418 -1.67 44.36 49.80
CA PRO A 418 -0.82 44.33 48.59
C PRO A 418 -1.07 43.07 47.80
N GLN A 419 -1.24 43.17 46.47
CA GLN A 419 -1.48 42.04 45.59
C GLN A 419 -0.29 41.73 44.69
N CYS A 420 0.28 42.76 44.07
CA CYS A 420 1.41 42.58 43.18
C CYS A 420 2.54 43.56 43.53
N TRP A 421 3.77 43.16 43.23
CA TRP A 421 4.97 43.94 43.41
C TRP A 421 5.75 44.02 42.09
N ASP A 422 6.46 45.12 41.88
CA ASP A 422 7.42 45.21 40.79
C ASP A 422 8.72 44.45 41.09
N ALA A 423 9.67 44.45 40.12
CA ALA A 423 10.97 43.81 40.26
C ALA A 423 11.87 44.47 41.34
N LYS A 424 11.52 45.68 41.81
CA LYS A 424 12.24 46.44 42.87
C LYS A 424 11.60 46.30 44.22
N GLY A 425 10.48 45.60 44.32
CA GLY A 425 9.74 45.36 45.56
C GLY A 425 8.74 46.47 45.93
N HIS A 426 8.40 47.38 45.00
CA HIS A 426 7.32 48.34 45.19
C HIS A 426 5.97 47.72 44.88
N VAL A 427 4.94 48.05 45.65
CA VAL A 427 3.58 47.58 45.45
C VAL A 427 2.97 48.23 44.23
N THR A 428 2.59 47.44 43.24
CA THR A 428 1.99 47.93 41.98
C THR A 428 0.46 47.82 42.00
N SER A 429 -0.11 46.93 42.81
CA SER A 429 -1.55 46.85 42.97
C SER A 429 -1.95 46.43 44.38
N VAL A 430 -3.10 46.93 44.84
CA VAL A 430 -3.68 46.66 46.14
C VAL A 430 -5.14 46.23 46.00
N VAL A 431 -5.56 45.38 46.91
CA VAL A 431 -6.98 45.05 47.08
C VAL A 431 -7.53 45.90 48.23
N PHE A 432 -8.52 46.72 47.92
CA PHE A 432 -9.30 47.47 48.91
C PHE A 432 -10.57 46.69 49.19
N ALA A 433 -10.67 46.19 50.42
CA ALA A 433 -11.83 45.40 50.89
C ALA A 433 -12.50 46.04 52.10
N VAL A 434 -13.83 45.96 52.12
CA VAL A 434 -14.61 46.51 53.23
C VAL A 434 -15.51 45.44 53.82
N ARG A 435 -15.42 45.21 55.10
CA ARG A 435 -16.24 44.30 55.86
C ARG A 435 -17.13 45.05 56.87
N ASP A 436 -18.39 44.68 57.00
CA ASP A 436 -19.26 45.15 58.08
C ASP A 436 -18.85 44.45 59.40
N VAL A 437 -18.53 45.25 60.40
CA VAL A 437 -18.10 44.80 61.71
C VAL A 437 -19.00 45.31 62.83
N THR A 438 -20.19 45.84 62.49
CA THR A 438 -21.12 46.41 63.42
C THR A 438 -21.51 45.46 64.56
N ALA A 439 -21.84 44.23 64.20
CA ALA A 439 -22.18 43.18 65.17
C ALA A 439 -21.01 42.78 66.09
N ASP A 440 -19.80 42.75 65.52
CA ASP A 440 -18.57 42.38 66.27
C ASP A 440 -18.26 43.48 67.34
N ILE A 441 -18.34 44.75 66.95
CA ILE A 441 -18.11 45.88 67.82
C ILE A 441 -19.18 45.99 68.92
N GLN A 442 -20.45 45.77 68.55
CA GLN A 442 -21.53 45.76 69.55
C GLN A 442 -21.34 44.64 70.61
N LYS A 443 -20.96 43.46 70.18
CA LYS A 443 -20.62 42.34 71.11
C LYS A 443 -19.45 42.68 72.02
N MET A 444 -18.40 43.35 71.51
CA MET A 444 -17.26 43.77 72.32
C MET A 444 -17.68 44.83 73.36
N LYS A 445 -18.50 45.83 72.99
CA LYS A 445 -19.00 46.87 73.93
C LYS A 445 -19.85 46.24 75.00
N GLN A 446 -20.74 45.27 74.65
CA GLN A 446 -21.52 44.52 75.63
C GLN A 446 -20.69 43.70 76.62
N LYS A 447 -19.64 43.03 76.15
CA LYS A 447 -18.68 42.29 77.00
C LYS A 447 -17.93 43.21 77.96
N GLN A 448 -17.50 44.40 77.49
CA GLN A 448 -16.82 45.38 78.37
C GLN A 448 -17.77 45.98 79.42
N MET A 449 -19.04 46.27 79.11
CA MET A 449 -20.04 46.71 80.11
C MET A 449 -20.42 45.61 81.08
N GLY A 450 -20.49 44.36 80.64
CA GLY A 450 -20.76 43.25 81.56
C GLY A 450 -19.53 42.81 82.40
N ALA A 451 -18.32 43.29 82.11
CA ALA A 451 -17.10 43.07 82.94
C ALA A 451 -16.88 44.20 83.95
N LEU A 452 -17.65 45.30 83.84
CA LEU A 452 -17.64 46.49 84.78
C LEU A 452 -18.82 46.54 85.72
N ALA A 453 -19.78 45.67 85.55
CA ALA A 453 -20.92 45.44 86.46
C ALA A 453 -20.64 44.20 87.33
#